data_e088149825866dfeee0f62961cfb7adb
#
_entry.id   e088149825866dfeee0f62961cfb7adb
#
_cell.length_a   1.000
_cell.length_b   1.000
_cell.length_c   1.000
_cell.angle_alpha   90.00
_cell.angle_beta   90.00
_cell.angle_gamma   90.00
#
_symmetry.space_group_name_H-M   'P 1'
#
loop_
_entity.id
_entity.type
_entity.pdbx_description
1 polymer ?
#
loop_
_entity_poly.entity_id
_entity_poly.type
_entity_poly.pdbx_seq_one_letter_code
_entity_poly.pdbx_strand_id
1 'polypeptide(L)'
;ALSGCGEDETPSLATYPDNNFSLVAEDGEGSEITVNATYNNEGILEFDKPVIFTFRFNASPEDAIVTFEPIGEDVELSDTKLIIPAGYTDASVTLGIKNMDVFQSNYDEATYNLGVRATVQGYKMPSITLEAKALIKKEAYVATGFLEGKVGNKTTFEHTYFNGEFKDTERNLYTFSVQLDRPARKDVKVKLTTEGVDDEYLKDISITPAEIIIPAGEKTSGDITWEITNDFLLRTSD
;
A
#
# COMPACT_ATOMS: atom_id res chain seq x y z
N ALA A 1 -75.05 -31.35 -3.03
CA ALA A 1 -74.15 -30.91 -2.03
C ALA A 1 -72.76 -30.76 -2.67
N LEU A 2 -72.39 -29.57 -3.00
CA LEU A 2 -71.06 -29.19 -3.46
C LEU A 2 -70.40 -28.53 -2.27
N SER A 3 -69.38 -29.13 -1.73
CA SER A 3 -68.47 -28.53 -0.77
C SER A 3 -67.10 -28.98 -1.18
N GLY A 4 -66.29 -28.02 -1.50
CA GLY A 4 -64.90 -28.24 -1.88
C GLY A 4 -64.28 -26.96 -2.40
N CYS A 5 -64.38 -25.87 -1.65
CA CYS A 5 -63.37 -24.86 -1.75
C CYS A 5 -62.12 -25.43 -1.06
N GLY A 6 -61.21 -25.96 -1.86
CA GLY A 6 -59.86 -26.07 -1.40
C GLY A 6 -59.36 -24.68 -1.09
N GLU A 7 -59.07 -24.38 0.17
CA GLU A 7 -58.26 -23.25 0.52
C GLU A 7 -56.94 -23.49 -0.18
N ASP A 8 -56.65 -22.66 -1.15
CA ASP A 8 -55.29 -22.44 -1.60
C ASP A 8 -54.50 -22.10 -0.37
N GLU A 9 -53.87 -23.08 0.24
CA GLU A 9 -52.80 -22.84 1.17
C GLU A 9 -51.70 -22.18 0.35
N THR A 10 -51.80 -20.87 0.19
CA THR A 10 -50.61 -20.06 -0.08
C THR A 10 -49.59 -20.51 0.92
N PRO A 11 -48.43 -21.00 0.46
CA PRO A 11 -47.38 -21.44 1.36
C PRO A 11 -47.20 -20.34 2.40
N SER A 12 -47.48 -20.71 3.64
CA SER A 12 -47.33 -19.77 4.76
C SER A 12 -45.90 -19.25 4.70
N LEU A 13 -45.75 -17.98 4.31
CA LEU A 13 -44.51 -17.23 4.47
C LEU A 13 -44.21 -16.97 5.98
N ALA A 14 -44.80 -17.78 6.84
CA ALA A 14 -44.52 -17.86 8.27
C ALA A 14 -43.07 -18.29 8.56
N THR A 15 -42.28 -18.53 7.53
CA THR A 15 -40.86 -18.84 7.63
C THR A 15 -39.93 -17.61 7.68
N TYR A 16 -40.48 -16.40 7.68
CA TYR A 16 -39.65 -15.20 7.89
C TYR A 16 -38.99 -15.12 9.26
N PRO A 17 -39.56 -15.56 10.37
CA PRO A 17 -38.86 -15.61 11.66
C PRO A 17 -37.64 -16.55 11.64
N ASP A 18 -37.63 -17.53 10.76
CA ASP A 18 -36.53 -18.49 10.61
C ASP A 18 -35.52 -18.09 9.51
N ASN A 19 -35.67 -16.90 8.93
CA ASN A 19 -34.77 -16.40 7.91
C ASN A 19 -33.48 -15.94 8.56
N ASN A 20 -32.42 -16.65 8.31
CA ASN A 20 -31.07 -16.29 8.77
C ASN A 20 -30.46 -15.26 7.83
N PHE A 21 -30.62 -13.98 8.17
CA PHE A 21 -29.91 -12.91 7.48
C PHE A 21 -28.48 -12.85 7.97
N SER A 22 -27.53 -12.75 7.05
CA SER A 22 -26.14 -12.54 7.36
C SER A 22 -25.47 -11.61 6.35
N LEU A 23 -24.48 -10.89 6.81
CA LEU A 23 -23.56 -10.13 5.98
C LEU A 23 -22.16 -10.67 6.27
N VAL A 24 -21.58 -11.36 5.30
CA VAL A 24 -20.34 -12.11 5.45
C VAL A 24 -19.22 -11.39 4.71
N ALA A 25 -18.07 -11.29 5.33
CA ALA A 25 -16.84 -10.86 4.66
C ALA A 25 -16.18 -12.10 4.02
N GLU A 26 -16.03 -12.10 2.70
CA GLU A 26 -15.34 -13.19 2.00
C GLU A 26 -13.86 -13.20 2.42
N ASP A 27 -13.30 -14.40 2.60
CA ASP A 27 -11.93 -14.59 3.13
C ASP A 27 -11.64 -13.96 4.50
N GLY A 28 -12.72 -13.66 5.25
CA GLY A 28 -12.68 -13.14 6.61
C GLY A 28 -13.31 -14.09 7.63
N GLU A 29 -13.56 -13.55 8.82
CA GLU A 29 -14.27 -14.27 9.88
C GLU A 29 -15.65 -13.65 10.13
N GLY A 30 -16.71 -14.33 9.74
CA GLY A 30 -18.07 -13.83 9.86
C GLY A 30 -18.27 -12.54 9.07
N SER A 31 -18.57 -11.43 9.75
CA SER A 31 -18.77 -10.11 9.14
C SER A 31 -17.50 -9.22 9.17
N GLU A 32 -16.34 -9.78 9.48
CA GLU A 32 -15.11 -8.99 9.61
C GLU A 32 -13.99 -9.57 8.74
N ILE A 33 -13.22 -8.69 8.10
CA ILE A 33 -12.02 -9.04 7.32
C ILE A 33 -10.88 -8.11 7.70
N THR A 34 -9.68 -8.67 7.81
CA THR A 34 -8.44 -7.89 7.91
C THR A 34 -7.69 -7.99 6.59
N VAL A 35 -7.28 -6.84 6.07
CA VAL A 35 -6.55 -6.68 4.81
C VAL A 35 -5.29 -5.88 5.06
N ASN A 36 -4.17 -6.34 4.50
CA ASN A 36 -2.92 -5.60 4.55
C ASN A 36 -2.77 -4.77 3.29
N ALA A 37 -2.43 -3.50 3.47
CA ALA A 37 -2.11 -2.59 2.40
C ALA A 37 -0.60 -2.35 2.41
N THR A 38 0.09 -2.81 1.38
CA THR A 38 1.55 -2.76 1.25
C THR A 38 1.97 -2.03 -0.01
N TYR A 39 3.16 -1.44 0.00
CA TYR A 39 3.69 -0.75 -1.16
C TYR A 39 4.51 -1.68 -2.03
N ASN A 40 4.21 -1.70 -3.33
CA ASN A 40 5.04 -2.40 -4.30
C ASN A 40 6.35 -1.64 -4.60
N ASN A 41 7.20 -2.21 -5.46
CA ASN A 41 8.50 -1.63 -5.82
C ASN A 41 8.40 -0.29 -6.56
N GLU A 42 7.22 0.06 -7.08
CA GLU A 42 6.93 1.34 -7.72
C GLU A 42 6.37 2.37 -6.73
N GLY A 43 6.23 1.98 -5.45
CA GLY A 43 5.65 2.82 -4.41
C GLY A 43 4.14 2.97 -4.49
N ILE A 44 3.46 2.05 -5.16
CA ILE A 44 2.00 2.00 -5.26
C ILE A 44 1.47 1.12 -4.15
N LEU A 45 0.46 1.62 -3.43
CA LEU A 45 -0.20 0.88 -2.36
C LEU A 45 -1.18 -0.15 -2.96
N GLU A 46 -1.06 -1.38 -2.53
CA GLU A 46 -1.88 -2.50 -2.99
C GLU A 46 -2.44 -3.29 -1.80
N PHE A 47 -3.65 -3.80 -1.95
CA PHE A 47 -4.26 -4.69 -0.97
C PHE A 47 -3.84 -6.14 -1.26
N ASP A 48 -3.52 -6.88 -0.21
CA ASP A 48 -3.15 -8.30 -0.30
C ASP A 48 -4.31 -9.20 -0.77
N LYS A 49 -5.54 -8.72 -0.65
CA LYS A 49 -6.76 -9.40 -1.12
C LYS A 49 -7.91 -8.42 -1.34
N PRO A 50 -8.88 -8.76 -2.19
CA PRO A 50 -10.07 -7.94 -2.36
C PRO A 50 -10.93 -7.92 -1.09
N VAL A 51 -11.67 -6.83 -0.88
CA VAL A 51 -12.64 -6.69 0.21
C VAL A 51 -14.03 -6.89 -0.35
N ILE A 52 -14.59 -8.08 -0.16
CA ILE A 52 -15.89 -8.45 -0.69
C ILE A 52 -16.83 -8.78 0.47
N PHE A 53 -18.01 -8.19 0.45
CA PHE A 53 -19.09 -8.48 1.40
C PHE A 53 -20.27 -9.09 0.68
N THR A 54 -20.77 -10.20 1.21
CA THR A 54 -21.90 -10.93 0.67
C THR A 54 -23.05 -10.93 1.67
N PHE A 55 -24.15 -10.30 1.28
CA PHE A 55 -25.41 -10.41 2.00
C PHE A 55 -26.06 -11.74 1.64
N ARG A 56 -26.48 -12.51 2.64
CA ARG A 56 -27.11 -13.81 2.48
C ARG A 56 -28.40 -13.91 3.27
N PHE A 57 -29.39 -14.55 2.69
CA PHE A 57 -30.66 -14.87 3.32
C PHE A 57 -31.29 -16.11 2.69
N ASN A 58 -32.38 -16.61 3.26
CA ASN A 58 -33.14 -17.68 2.62
C ASN A 58 -33.88 -17.16 1.39
N ALA A 59 -34.05 -18.00 0.37
CA ALA A 59 -34.71 -17.61 -0.87
C ALA A 59 -36.08 -16.99 -0.64
N SER A 60 -36.35 -15.87 -1.31
CA SER A 60 -37.64 -15.21 -1.33
C SER A 60 -38.45 -15.65 -2.54
N PRO A 61 -39.80 -15.75 -2.43
CA PRO A 61 -40.66 -16.02 -3.57
C PRO A 61 -40.75 -14.87 -4.56
N GLU A 62 -40.35 -13.66 -4.15
CA GLU A 62 -40.28 -12.44 -4.96
C GLU A 62 -38.91 -11.79 -4.85
N ASP A 63 -38.63 -10.87 -5.77
CA ASP A 63 -37.37 -10.13 -5.77
C ASP A 63 -37.19 -9.37 -4.47
N ALA A 64 -35.98 -9.43 -3.92
CA ALA A 64 -35.56 -8.64 -2.78
C ALA A 64 -34.56 -7.55 -3.21
N ILE A 65 -34.65 -6.39 -2.59
CA ILE A 65 -33.75 -5.28 -2.84
C ILE A 65 -32.77 -5.17 -1.66
N VAL A 66 -31.48 -5.20 -1.95
CA VAL A 66 -30.43 -4.90 -0.98
C VAL A 66 -29.78 -3.57 -1.31
N THR A 67 -29.79 -2.67 -0.36
CA THR A 67 -29.09 -1.37 -0.46
C THR A 67 -27.83 -1.44 0.37
N PHE A 68 -26.72 -1.04 -0.21
CA PHE A 68 -25.40 -0.99 0.46
C PHE A 68 -24.96 0.45 0.63
N GLU A 69 -24.54 0.78 1.84
CA GLU A 69 -23.99 2.07 2.21
C GLU A 69 -22.55 1.88 2.72
N PRO A 70 -21.56 2.65 2.20
CA PRO A 70 -20.20 2.56 2.70
C PRO A 70 -20.09 3.11 4.12
N ILE A 71 -19.21 2.51 4.93
CA ILE A 71 -18.82 2.99 6.25
C ILE A 71 -17.35 3.39 6.19
N GLY A 72 -17.06 4.66 6.43
CA GLY A 72 -15.71 5.24 6.38
C GLY A 72 -15.59 6.34 5.34
N GLU A 73 -14.52 7.12 5.46
CA GLU A 73 -14.18 8.18 4.50
C GLU A 73 -13.48 7.58 3.28
N ASP A 74 -13.66 8.21 2.12
CA ASP A 74 -13.04 7.81 0.85
C ASP A 74 -13.29 6.35 0.43
N VAL A 75 -14.38 5.75 0.90
CA VAL A 75 -14.81 4.40 0.53
C VAL A 75 -15.78 4.45 -0.63
N GLU A 76 -15.60 3.54 -1.57
CA GLU A 76 -16.56 3.29 -2.64
C GLU A 76 -16.99 1.83 -2.63
N LEU A 77 -18.17 1.58 -3.17
CA LEU A 77 -18.71 0.24 -3.35
C LEU A 77 -18.94 0.00 -4.84
N SER A 78 -18.74 -1.25 -5.30
CA SER A 78 -19.04 -1.61 -6.69
C SER A 78 -20.49 -1.32 -7.07
N ASP A 79 -21.38 -1.50 -6.10
CA ASP A 79 -22.81 -1.27 -6.25
C ASP A 79 -23.39 -0.75 -4.94
N THR A 80 -24.34 0.18 -5.04
CA THR A 80 -25.09 0.69 -3.87
C THR A 80 -26.47 0.05 -3.72
N LYS A 81 -26.92 -0.64 -4.76
CA LYS A 81 -28.22 -1.30 -4.76
C LYS A 81 -28.20 -2.50 -5.71
N LEU A 82 -28.55 -3.64 -5.17
CA LEU A 82 -28.70 -4.87 -5.94
C LEU A 82 -30.10 -5.46 -5.76
N ILE A 83 -30.55 -6.16 -6.78
CA ILE A 83 -31.78 -6.94 -6.74
C ILE A 83 -31.37 -8.41 -6.66
N ILE A 84 -31.85 -9.09 -5.63
CA ILE A 84 -31.76 -10.54 -5.52
C ILE A 84 -33.04 -11.12 -6.12
N PRO A 85 -32.98 -11.75 -7.29
CA PRO A 85 -34.16 -12.30 -7.93
C PRO A 85 -34.83 -13.37 -7.08
N ALA A 86 -36.14 -13.61 -7.30
CA ALA A 86 -36.89 -14.69 -6.66
C ALA A 86 -36.16 -16.04 -6.80
N GLY A 87 -36.01 -16.72 -5.69
CA GLY A 87 -35.32 -18.02 -5.63
C GLY A 87 -33.80 -17.96 -5.42
N TYR A 88 -33.19 -16.78 -5.46
CA TYR A 88 -31.76 -16.57 -5.15
C TYR A 88 -31.55 -16.15 -3.69
N THR A 89 -30.34 -16.31 -3.19
CA THR A 89 -30.05 -16.23 -1.75
C THR A 89 -29.03 -15.17 -1.36
N ASP A 90 -28.35 -14.55 -2.32
CA ASP A 90 -27.23 -13.67 -1.99
C ASP A 90 -27.03 -12.52 -2.98
N ALA A 91 -26.33 -11.50 -2.49
CA ALA A 91 -25.81 -10.39 -3.28
C ALA A 91 -24.48 -9.93 -2.70
N SER A 92 -23.50 -9.71 -3.56
CA SER A 92 -22.15 -9.32 -3.15
C SER A 92 -21.79 -7.93 -3.64
N VAL A 93 -20.98 -7.23 -2.84
CA VAL A 93 -20.44 -5.91 -3.16
C VAL A 93 -18.96 -5.89 -2.82
N THR A 94 -18.17 -5.22 -3.68
CA THR A 94 -16.74 -5.01 -3.43
C THR A 94 -16.55 -3.61 -2.88
N LEU A 95 -15.73 -3.51 -1.82
CA LEU A 95 -15.32 -2.25 -1.23
C LEU A 95 -13.97 -1.84 -1.80
N GLY A 96 -13.88 -0.61 -2.27
CA GLY A 96 -12.67 0.03 -2.78
C GLY A 96 -12.40 1.37 -2.09
N ILE A 97 -11.27 1.95 -2.38
CA ILE A 97 -10.88 3.30 -1.93
C ILE A 97 -11.07 4.28 -3.08
N LYS A 98 -11.89 5.30 -2.84
CA LYS A 98 -12.28 6.32 -3.82
C LYS A 98 -11.12 7.18 -4.28
N ASN A 99 -10.27 7.57 -3.33
CA ASN A 99 -9.11 8.40 -3.58
C ASN A 99 -7.89 7.79 -2.90
N MET A 100 -7.19 6.95 -3.64
CA MET A 100 -5.99 6.27 -3.15
C MET A 100 -4.87 7.27 -2.81
N ASP A 101 -4.79 8.42 -3.46
CA ASP A 101 -3.77 9.43 -3.18
C ASP A 101 -3.92 10.01 -1.78
N VAL A 102 -5.14 10.25 -1.32
CA VAL A 102 -5.40 10.69 0.05
C VAL A 102 -5.00 9.59 1.05
N PHE A 103 -5.39 8.35 0.77
CA PHE A 103 -5.04 7.19 1.58
C PHE A 103 -3.52 6.96 1.68
N GLN A 104 -2.80 7.21 0.58
CA GLN A 104 -1.34 7.12 0.49
C GLN A 104 -0.61 8.35 1.03
N SER A 105 -1.28 9.47 1.29
CA SER A 105 -0.65 10.71 1.77
C SER A 105 -0.07 10.59 3.19
N ASN A 106 -0.60 9.66 3.97
CA ASN A 106 -0.03 9.28 5.26
C ASN A 106 1.13 8.31 5.05
N TYR A 107 2.35 8.75 5.36
CA TYR A 107 3.58 7.94 5.21
C TYR A 107 3.79 6.95 6.35
N ASP A 108 3.14 7.15 7.49
CA ASP A 108 3.26 6.27 8.65
C ASP A 108 2.38 5.02 8.48
N GLU A 109 2.64 4.01 9.30
CA GLU A 109 1.69 2.92 9.46
C GLU A 109 0.34 3.45 9.95
N ALA A 110 -0.72 2.84 9.49
CA ALA A 110 -2.06 3.26 9.88
C ALA A 110 -3.03 2.08 9.83
N THR A 111 -4.08 2.19 10.63
CA THR A 111 -5.19 1.24 10.62
C THR A 111 -6.49 1.98 10.33
N TYR A 112 -7.20 1.55 9.30
CA TYR A 112 -8.48 2.14 8.90
C TYR A 112 -9.60 1.16 9.16
N ASN A 113 -10.64 1.63 9.85
CA ASN A 113 -11.87 0.88 10.09
C ASN A 113 -12.89 1.29 9.03
N LEU A 114 -13.01 0.47 8.01
CA LEU A 114 -13.95 0.65 6.91
C LEU A 114 -15.04 -0.41 6.99
N GLY A 115 -16.06 -0.30 6.15
CA GLY A 115 -17.08 -1.33 6.13
C GLY A 115 -18.23 -1.00 5.22
N VAL A 116 -19.29 -1.79 5.38
CA VAL A 116 -20.53 -1.64 4.63
C VAL A 116 -21.72 -1.90 5.53
N ARG A 117 -22.77 -1.13 5.34
CA ARG A 117 -24.10 -1.36 5.88
C ARG A 117 -24.99 -1.87 4.76
N ALA A 118 -25.62 -3.01 4.97
CA ALA A 118 -26.56 -3.61 4.03
C ALA A 118 -27.97 -3.57 4.62
N THR A 119 -28.94 -3.06 3.88
CA THR A 119 -30.36 -3.06 4.25
C THR A 119 -31.16 -3.80 3.20
N VAL A 120 -31.90 -4.82 3.61
CA VAL A 120 -32.74 -5.61 2.71
C VAL A 120 -34.20 -5.22 2.86
N GLN A 121 -34.89 -5.17 1.73
CA GLN A 121 -36.35 -5.02 1.64
C GLN A 121 -36.89 -6.01 0.61
N GLY A 122 -38.03 -6.59 0.91
CA GLY A 122 -38.68 -7.55 0.02
C GLY A 122 -40.13 -7.81 0.41
N TYR A 123 -40.77 -8.71 -0.33
CA TYR A 123 -42.15 -9.08 -0.09
C TYR A 123 -42.38 -9.63 1.33
N LYS A 124 -43.27 -8.98 2.10
CA LYS A 124 -43.56 -9.30 3.49
C LYS A 124 -42.33 -9.46 4.40
N MET A 125 -41.18 -8.96 3.96
CA MET A 125 -39.94 -9.02 4.69
C MET A 125 -39.79 -7.77 5.57
N PRO A 126 -39.50 -7.90 6.86
CA PRO A 126 -39.12 -6.73 7.64
C PRO A 126 -37.84 -6.13 7.08
N SER A 127 -37.69 -4.83 7.13
CA SER A 127 -36.42 -4.19 6.80
C SER A 127 -35.35 -4.63 7.82
N ILE A 128 -34.32 -5.30 7.33
CA ILE A 128 -33.21 -5.78 8.14
C ILE A 128 -31.95 -5.04 7.72
N THR A 129 -31.23 -4.51 8.69
CA THR A 129 -29.95 -3.82 8.48
C THR A 129 -28.85 -4.55 9.21
N LEU A 130 -27.78 -4.86 8.49
CA LEU A 130 -26.57 -5.51 8.98
C LEU A 130 -25.34 -4.68 8.63
N GLU A 131 -24.30 -4.82 9.43
CA GLU A 131 -23.01 -4.16 9.19
C GLU A 131 -21.90 -5.21 9.11
N ALA A 132 -20.94 -4.95 8.22
CA ALA A 132 -19.70 -5.71 8.13
C ALA A 132 -18.51 -4.75 8.10
N LYS A 133 -17.36 -5.23 8.55
CA LYS A 133 -16.17 -4.40 8.78
C LYS A 133 -14.98 -4.94 8.01
N ALA A 134 -14.19 -4.00 7.50
CA ALA A 134 -12.86 -4.23 6.96
C ALA A 134 -11.84 -3.44 7.75
N LEU A 135 -10.90 -4.14 8.38
CA LEU A 135 -9.75 -3.56 9.04
C LEU A 135 -8.61 -3.53 8.05
N ILE A 136 -8.28 -2.34 7.53
CA ILE A 136 -7.18 -2.16 6.59
C ILE A 136 -5.93 -1.75 7.38
N LYS A 137 -4.92 -2.62 7.39
CA LYS A 137 -3.61 -2.36 8.02
C LYS A 137 -2.64 -1.89 6.96
N LYS A 138 -2.38 -0.59 6.94
CA LYS A 138 -1.45 0.04 6.02
C LYS A 138 -0.05 0.07 6.63
N GLU A 139 0.94 -0.42 5.89
CA GLU A 139 2.34 -0.30 6.29
C GLU A 139 2.85 1.14 6.17
N ALA A 140 3.93 1.45 6.90
CA ALA A 140 4.66 2.70 6.71
C ALA A 140 5.34 2.70 5.33
N TYR A 141 5.37 3.87 4.68
CA TYR A 141 6.15 4.04 3.46
C TYR A 141 7.62 4.30 3.82
N VAL A 142 8.44 3.28 3.70
CA VAL A 142 9.87 3.34 3.97
C VAL A 142 10.62 3.08 2.66
N ALA A 143 11.48 4.02 2.28
CA ALA A 143 12.42 3.84 1.19
C ALA A 143 13.83 3.62 1.77
N THR A 144 14.49 2.54 1.34
CA THR A 144 15.86 2.22 1.74
C THR A 144 16.82 2.72 0.68
N GLY A 145 17.79 3.53 1.09
CA GLY A 145 18.81 4.07 0.20
C GLY A 145 20.05 3.17 0.14
N PHE A 146 20.70 3.20 -1.00
CA PHE A 146 22.04 2.62 -1.20
C PHE A 146 22.86 3.51 -2.13
N LEU A 147 24.19 3.35 -2.05
CA LEU A 147 25.11 4.04 -2.95
C LEU A 147 25.34 3.17 -4.18
N GLU A 148 25.31 3.78 -5.36
CA GLU A 148 25.62 3.12 -6.62
C GLU A 148 26.60 3.96 -7.43
N GLY A 149 27.77 3.41 -7.68
CA GLY A 149 28.83 4.04 -8.46
C GLY A 149 29.09 3.27 -9.76
N LYS A 150 29.92 3.85 -10.61
CA LYS A 150 30.33 3.23 -11.91
C LYS A 150 31.04 1.89 -11.72
N VAL A 151 31.59 1.63 -10.55
CA VAL A 151 32.33 0.40 -10.19
C VAL A 151 31.64 -0.32 -9.00
N GLY A 152 30.34 -0.12 -8.82
CA GLY A 152 29.59 -0.58 -7.66
C GLY A 152 29.81 0.27 -6.41
N ASN A 153 29.57 -0.30 -5.24
CA ASN A 153 29.70 0.41 -3.95
C ASN A 153 31.14 0.46 -3.43
N LYS A 154 32.11 0.03 -4.23
CA LYS A 154 33.52 -0.01 -3.86
C LYS A 154 34.37 0.31 -5.09
N THR A 155 35.37 1.16 -4.88
CA THR A 155 36.40 1.40 -5.90
C THR A 155 37.77 1.29 -5.25
N THR A 156 38.77 1.02 -6.07
CA THR A 156 40.19 0.94 -5.69
C THR A 156 40.97 1.88 -6.59
N PHE A 157 41.77 2.74 -6.01
CA PHE A 157 42.69 3.59 -6.74
C PHE A 157 44.10 2.99 -6.62
N GLU A 158 44.73 2.75 -7.78
CA GLU A 158 46.11 2.26 -7.85
C GLU A 158 47.03 3.36 -8.34
N HIS A 159 48.06 3.64 -7.56
CA HIS A 159 49.02 4.71 -7.88
C HIS A 159 50.42 4.20 -7.85
N THR A 160 51.23 4.66 -8.83
CA THR A 160 52.64 4.40 -8.90
C THR A 160 53.42 5.57 -8.29
N TYR A 161 54.10 5.32 -7.21
CA TYR A 161 54.98 6.30 -6.57
C TYR A 161 56.43 5.95 -6.85
N PHE A 162 57.16 6.89 -7.47
CA PHE A 162 58.56 6.71 -7.85
C PHE A 162 59.33 8.01 -7.71
N ASN A 163 60.50 7.94 -7.07
CA ASN A 163 61.40 9.08 -6.82
C ASN A 163 60.74 10.28 -6.12
N GLY A 164 59.81 10.05 -5.20
CA GLY A 164 59.15 11.12 -4.46
C GLY A 164 57.97 11.76 -5.17
N GLU A 165 57.57 11.22 -6.32
CA GLU A 165 56.45 11.76 -7.10
C GLU A 165 55.48 10.64 -7.54
N PHE A 166 54.19 10.97 -7.58
CA PHE A 166 53.22 10.17 -8.27
C PHE A 166 53.38 10.28 -9.78
N LYS A 167 53.37 9.16 -10.46
CA LYS A 167 53.55 9.11 -11.93
C LYS A 167 52.20 9.09 -12.68
N ASP A 168 51.12 8.87 -11.94
CA ASP A 168 49.77 8.85 -12.51
C ASP A 168 49.24 10.27 -12.66
N THR A 169 48.57 10.50 -13.77
CA THR A 169 47.87 11.77 -14.05
C THR A 169 46.38 11.67 -13.71
N GLU A 170 45.93 10.48 -13.31
CA GLU A 170 44.53 10.26 -12.95
C GLU A 170 44.22 10.87 -11.60
N ARG A 171 43.08 11.53 -11.54
CA ARG A 171 42.56 12.08 -10.29
C ARG A 171 41.98 10.96 -9.44
N ASN A 172 42.19 11.04 -8.13
CA ASN A 172 41.52 10.17 -7.13
C ASN A 172 40.06 10.56 -6.99
N LEU A 173 39.28 10.28 -7.99
CA LEU A 173 37.91 10.74 -8.11
C LEU A 173 36.99 9.55 -8.34
N TYR A 174 35.95 9.48 -7.51
CA TYR A 174 34.90 8.48 -7.60
C TYR A 174 33.54 9.17 -7.74
N THR A 175 32.79 8.82 -8.77
CA THR A 175 31.46 9.33 -9.03
C THR A 175 30.43 8.26 -8.68
N PHE A 176 29.43 8.64 -7.90
CA PHE A 176 28.35 7.76 -7.47
C PHE A 176 27.03 8.53 -7.34
N SER A 177 25.96 7.82 -7.15
CA SER A 177 24.64 8.36 -6.83
C SER A 177 24.03 7.64 -5.64
N VAL A 178 23.07 8.27 -4.99
CA VAL A 178 22.22 7.61 -4.00
C VAL A 178 20.97 7.12 -4.72
N GLN A 179 20.67 5.84 -4.58
CA GLN A 179 19.48 5.24 -5.13
C GLN A 179 18.57 4.74 -4.00
N LEU A 180 17.27 4.87 -4.20
CA LEU A 180 16.24 4.31 -3.33
C LEU A 180 15.68 3.03 -3.96
N ASP A 181 15.27 2.09 -3.15
CA ASP A 181 14.60 0.86 -3.58
C ASP A 181 13.21 1.14 -4.18
N ARG A 182 12.60 2.27 -3.82
CA ARG A 182 11.31 2.75 -4.34
C ARG A 182 11.29 4.29 -4.44
N PRO A 183 10.36 4.91 -5.19
CA PRO A 183 10.30 6.36 -5.35
C PRO A 183 10.17 7.10 -4.01
N ALA A 184 10.81 8.26 -3.89
CA ALA A 184 10.60 9.12 -2.74
C ALA A 184 9.17 9.67 -2.74
N ARG A 185 8.44 9.56 -1.62
CA ARG A 185 7.08 10.15 -1.51
C ARG A 185 7.09 11.65 -1.21
N LYS A 186 8.18 12.14 -0.66
CA LYS A 186 8.49 13.55 -0.41
C LYS A 186 9.94 13.76 -0.70
N ASP A 187 10.38 15.01 -0.80
CA ASP A 187 11.80 15.35 -0.97
C ASP A 187 12.63 14.72 0.14
N VAL A 188 13.63 13.93 -0.25
CA VAL A 188 14.57 13.28 0.66
C VAL A 188 15.89 14.04 0.61
N LYS A 189 16.25 14.64 1.74
CA LYS A 189 17.52 15.32 1.91
C LYS A 189 18.58 14.32 2.36
N VAL A 190 19.62 14.16 1.54
CA VAL A 190 20.74 13.25 1.82
C VAL A 190 21.98 14.08 2.12
N LYS A 191 22.56 13.84 3.29
CA LYS A 191 23.85 14.42 3.69
C LYS A 191 24.90 13.30 3.72
N LEU A 192 26.02 13.56 3.06
CA LEU A 192 27.12 12.60 2.94
C LEU A 192 28.29 13.02 3.80
N THR A 193 28.92 12.05 4.44
CA THR A 193 30.11 12.23 5.26
C THR A 193 31.15 11.16 4.94
N THR A 194 32.41 11.47 5.15
CA THR A 194 33.50 10.49 5.07
C THR A 194 33.75 9.89 6.44
N GLU A 195 33.91 8.57 6.50
CA GLU A 195 34.24 7.81 7.69
C GLU A 195 35.56 7.05 7.49
N GLY A 196 36.22 6.69 8.57
CA GLY A 196 37.44 5.88 8.55
C GLY A 196 38.70 6.63 8.15
N VAL A 197 38.66 7.95 8.24
CA VAL A 197 39.79 8.85 7.99
C VAL A 197 40.02 9.72 9.21
N ASP A 198 41.26 9.89 9.63
CA ASP A 198 41.59 10.77 10.74
C ASP A 198 41.23 12.22 10.44
N ASP A 199 40.76 12.94 11.46
CA ASP A 199 40.23 14.30 11.33
C ASP A 199 41.21 15.27 10.63
N GLU A 200 42.51 15.10 10.83
CA GLU A 200 43.52 15.94 10.19
C GLU A 200 43.58 15.83 8.66
N TYR A 201 43.10 14.68 8.11
CA TYR A 201 43.09 14.43 6.67
C TYR A 201 41.71 14.67 6.01
N LEU A 202 40.65 14.88 6.79
CA LEU A 202 39.31 15.15 6.24
C LEU A 202 39.30 16.41 5.34
N LYS A 203 40.16 17.40 5.59
CA LYS A 203 40.34 18.60 4.74
C LYS A 203 40.83 18.29 3.32
N ASP A 204 41.48 17.15 3.14
CA ASP A 204 42.05 16.68 1.88
C ASP A 204 41.09 15.77 1.10
N ILE A 205 39.86 15.61 1.61
CA ILE A 205 38.79 14.85 0.99
C ILE A 205 37.65 15.81 0.69
N SER A 206 37.13 15.73 -0.53
CA SER A 206 35.98 16.51 -0.99
C SER A 206 34.83 15.61 -1.40
N ILE A 207 33.62 15.95 -0.94
CA ILE A 207 32.36 15.37 -1.43
C ILE A 207 31.56 16.52 -2.05
N THR A 208 31.23 16.39 -3.32
CA THR A 208 30.55 17.45 -4.08
C THR A 208 29.38 16.92 -4.89
N PRO A 209 28.14 17.36 -4.62
CA PRO A 209 27.73 18.12 -3.45
C PRO A 209 27.73 17.27 -2.17
N ALA A 210 28.03 17.86 -1.02
CA ALA A 210 27.97 17.16 0.28
C ALA A 210 26.53 16.94 0.77
N GLU A 211 25.59 17.62 0.15
CA GLU A 211 24.15 17.51 0.43
C GLU A 211 23.39 17.55 -0.88
N ILE A 212 22.46 16.63 -1.07
CA ILE A 212 21.67 16.50 -2.28
C ILE A 212 20.21 16.16 -1.92
N ILE A 213 19.29 16.56 -2.79
CA ILE A 213 17.87 16.26 -2.64
C ILE A 213 17.48 15.24 -3.69
N ILE A 214 16.81 14.16 -3.27
CA ILE A 214 16.06 13.28 -4.15
C ILE A 214 14.61 13.78 -4.14
N PRO A 215 14.11 14.33 -5.26
CA PRO A 215 12.76 14.88 -5.31
C PRO A 215 11.68 13.81 -5.11
N ALA A 216 10.52 14.26 -4.66
CA ALA A 216 9.33 13.40 -4.61
C ALA A 216 9.03 12.79 -6.00
N GLY A 217 8.77 11.50 -6.03
CA GLY A 217 8.55 10.73 -7.26
C GLY A 217 9.81 10.13 -7.88
N GLU A 218 11.00 10.58 -7.49
CA GLU A 218 12.28 10.10 -8.01
C GLU A 218 12.89 9.00 -7.12
N LYS A 219 13.71 8.15 -7.72
CA LYS A 219 14.47 7.08 -7.03
C LYS A 219 15.95 7.42 -6.87
N THR A 220 16.48 8.32 -7.67
CA THR A 220 17.92 8.51 -7.82
C THR A 220 18.28 9.98 -7.59
N SER A 221 19.37 10.18 -6.89
CA SER A 221 20.00 11.51 -6.79
C SER A 221 20.72 11.84 -8.10
N GLY A 222 21.14 13.08 -8.27
CA GLY A 222 22.17 13.43 -9.24
C GLY A 222 23.52 12.83 -8.85
N ASP A 223 24.52 13.03 -9.72
CA ASP A 223 25.88 12.58 -9.50
C ASP A 223 26.53 13.32 -8.32
N ILE A 224 27.24 12.54 -7.52
CA ILE A 224 28.03 12.99 -6.39
C ILE A 224 29.48 12.56 -6.65
N THR A 225 30.41 13.44 -6.41
CA THR A 225 31.83 13.18 -6.58
C THR A 225 32.52 13.15 -5.22
N TRP A 226 33.23 12.07 -4.95
CA TRP A 226 34.19 11.96 -3.86
C TRP A 226 35.59 12.05 -4.43
N GLU A 227 36.45 12.88 -3.86
CA GLU A 227 37.80 13.15 -4.39
C GLU A 227 38.79 13.34 -3.26
N ILE A 228 39.99 12.75 -3.42
CA ILE A 228 41.17 13.15 -2.64
C ILE A 228 41.79 14.32 -3.33
N THR A 229 41.78 15.49 -2.68
CA THR A 229 42.24 16.78 -3.23
C THR A 229 43.72 17.02 -3.00
N ASN A 230 44.35 16.30 -2.06
CA ASN A 230 45.74 16.40 -1.72
C ASN A 230 46.39 15.02 -1.69
N ASP A 231 47.35 14.78 -2.56
CA ASP A 231 48.08 13.52 -2.70
C ASP A 231 48.98 13.19 -1.49
N PHE A 232 49.19 14.13 -0.56
CA PHE A 232 49.92 13.88 0.68
C PHE A 232 49.31 12.74 1.47
N LEU A 233 48.01 12.64 1.50
CA LEU A 233 47.26 11.56 2.15
C LEU A 233 47.66 10.18 1.62
N LEU A 234 47.98 10.07 0.32
CA LEU A 234 48.40 8.84 -0.32
C LEU A 234 49.85 8.46 -0.01
N ARG A 235 50.65 9.43 0.49
CA ARG A 235 52.08 9.25 0.81
C ARG A 235 52.28 8.72 2.24
N THR A 236 51.26 8.84 3.11
CA THR A 236 51.37 8.53 4.54
C THR A 236 50.85 7.14 4.91
N SER A 237 50.30 6.40 3.95
CA SER A 237 49.90 5.01 4.16
C SER A 237 51.10 4.08 3.91
N ASP A 238 51.80 3.74 4.97
CA ASP A 238 52.74 2.63 5.03
C ASP A 238 51.98 1.32 5.38
#